data_848a406f62817b756ca05498d4c7fa00
#
_entry.id   848a406f62817b756ca05498d4c7fa00
#
_cell.length_a   1.000
_cell.length_b   1.000
_cell.length_c   1.000
_cell.angle_alpha   90.00
_cell.angle_beta   90.00
_cell.angle_gamma   90.00
#
_symmetry.space_group_name_H-M   'P 1'
#
loop_
_entity.id
_entity.type
_entity.pdbx_description
1 polymer ?
#
loop_
_entity_poly.entity_id
_entity_poly.type
_entity_poly.pdbx_seq_one_letter_code
_entity_poly.pdbx_strand_id
1 'polypeptide(L)'
;MEAGLECAPKIYRVLRTSTLADFIKILAESEQVPPEHLRLWVMVNRQNKTTRPDQPIPELDITVDEAYAKYGSRDKTFRLWVEKASDFENGRPVWPEASIQNGNNQPLLVFLKYFDAESQSLKGVGHIYIKKHSKVADMYPMIQQLMGWSHGASTLTNGFTNGNAPPPQFALYEEIKHSMIEPMKPKSTLQQSEIQDGDIVCFQRILTEKETLAISQAGGYTDARDFYDYLLNRKTVTFTQKSAGGDEEAPEFKMDLSRKMSYEQFSAKVGEYLKVDPTHLRFWTVNSTTGKVRTAIKRNANQNLYQILYPQFGSYSSSNQRDDHLYYEILDMSLSEYDTKKNLKVTWVTEGVSKEVWKQAIRRAIHGRLTARPGDV
;
A
#
# COMPACT_ATOMS: atom_id res chain seq x y z
N MET A 1 9.94 -5.84 2.10
CA MET A 1 9.84 -5.59 0.64
C MET A 1 8.49 -4.96 0.41
N GLU A 2 8.48 -3.77 -0.17
CA GLU A 2 7.25 -3.03 -0.41
C GLU A 2 6.38 -3.76 -1.41
N ALA A 3 5.22 -4.20 -0.96
CA ALA A 3 4.23 -4.86 -1.78
C ALA A 3 3.72 -3.87 -2.83
N GLY A 4 3.94 -4.16 -4.11
CA GLY A 4 3.26 -3.48 -5.20
C GLY A 4 3.82 -2.13 -5.61
N LEU A 5 5.10 -1.90 -5.49
CA LEU A 5 5.74 -0.87 -6.28
C LEU A 5 5.63 -1.27 -7.75
N GLU A 6 4.67 -0.67 -8.44
CA GLU A 6 4.79 -0.39 -9.86
C GLU A 6 6.22 0.14 -10.04
N CYS A 7 6.98 -0.41 -10.97
CA CYS A 7 8.32 0.08 -11.27
C CYS A 7 8.27 1.61 -11.36
N ALA A 8 9.03 2.29 -10.50
CA ALA A 8 9.06 3.74 -10.52
C ALA A 8 9.39 4.19 -11.95
N PRO A 9 8.63 5.15 -12.51
CA PRO A 9 8.85 5.57 -13.89
C PRO A 9 10.27 6.13 -14.05
N LYS A 10 11.00 5.62 -15.03
CA LYS A 10 12.31 6.15 -15.39
C LYS A 10 12.12 7.45 -16.18
N ILE A 11 12.87 8.48 -15.86
CA ILE A 11 12.83 9.77 -16.56
C ILE A 11 13.98 9.83 -17.55
N TYR A 12 13.65 9.95 -18.83
CA TYR A 12 14.61 10.16 -19.91
C TYR A 12 14.58 11.62 -20.35
N ARG A 13 15.73 12.18 -20.65
CA ARG A 13 15.88 13.51 -21.25
C ARG A 13 16.43 13.32 -22.64
N VAL A 14 15.60 13.59 -23.64
CA VAL A 14 15.93 13.44 -25.06
C VAL A 14 15.78 14.77 -25.80
N LEU A 15 16.44 14.92 -26.92
CA LEU A 15 16.30 16.11 -27.75
C LEU A 15 14.87 16.14 -28.35
N ARG A 16 14.27 17.30 -28.41
CA ARG A 16 12.94 17.49 -29.00
C ARG A 16 12.88 17.09 -30.48
N THR A 17 14.03 17.25 -31.16
CA THR A 17 14.21 16.93 -32.58
C THR A 17 14.57 15.48 -32.86
N SER A 18 14.88 14.68 -31.84
CA SER A 18 15.08 13.23 -32.00
C SER A 18 13.77 12.54 -32.34
N THR A 19 13.84 11.51 -33.16
CA THR A 19 12.67 10.71 -33.49
C THR A 19 12.30 9.73 -32.37
N LEU A 20 11.07 9.24 -32.37
CA LEU A 20 10.68 8.14 -31.46
C LEU A 20 11.45 6.86 -31.78
N ALA A 21 11.83 6.63 -33.05
CA ALA A 21 12.69 5.51 -33.44
C ALA A 21 14.06 5.58 -32.77
N ASP A 22 14.66 6.77 -32.68
CA ASP A 22 15.93 6.97 -31.97
C ASP A 22 15.77 6.77 -30.47
N PHE A 23 14.64 7.19 -29.92
CA PHE A 23 14.33 6.95 -28.51
C PHE A 23 14.16 5.45 -28.19
N ILE A 24 13.51 4.69 -29.07
CA ILE A 24 13.40 3.22 -28.92
C ILE A 24 14.77 2.55 -28.93
N LYS A 25 15.73 3.00 -29.74
CA LYS A 25 17.10 2.47 -29.72
C LYS A 25 17.77 2.64 -28.34
N ILE A 26 17.59 3.81 -27.74
CA ILE A 26 18.11 4.08 -26.38
C ILE A 26 17.48 3.13 -25.35
N LEU A 27 16.17 2.89 -25.46
CA LEU A 27 15.48 1.94 -24.58
C LEU A 27 15.95 0.50 -24.82
N ALA A 28 16.07 0.11 -26.08
CA ALA A 28 16.52 -1.22 -26.50
C ALA A 28 17.94 -1.55 -25.97
N GLU A 29 18.84 -0.60 -26.03
CA GLU A 29 20.18 -0.70 -25.45
C GLU A 29 20.10 -0.89 -23.92
N SER A 30 19.27 -0.12 -23.22
CA SER A 30 19.13 -0.22 -21.77
C SER A 30 18.52 -1.56 -21.32
N GLU A 31 17.63 -2.14 -22.10
CA GLU A 31 16.92 -3.38 -21.81
C GLU A 31 17.58 -4.62 -22.48
N GLN A 32 18.66 -4.42 -23.24
CA GLN A 32 19.40 -5.46 -23.97
C GLN A 32 18.52 -6.31 -24.91
N VAL A 33 17.63 -5.65 -25.64
CA VAL A 33 16.70 -6.27 -26.61
C VAL A 33 16.78 -5.55 -27.95
N PRO A 34 16.46 -6.21 -29.06
CA PRO A 34 16.35 -5.55 -30.36
C PRO A 34 15.28 -4.44 -30.31
N PRO A 35 15.52 -3.28 -30.97
CA PRO A 35 14.55 -2.17 -31.00
C PRO A 35 13.17 -2.56 -31.52
N GLU A 36 13.12 -3.46 -32.50
CA GLU A 36 11.87 -4.00 -33.06
C GLU A 36 11.03 -4.82 -32.09
N HIS A 37 11.63 -5.26 -30.97
CA HIS A 37 10.91 -5.97 -29.90
C HIS A 37 10.20 -5.05 -28.91
N LEU A 38 10.32 -3.74 -29.12
CA LEU A 38 9.70 -2.73 -28.27
C LEU A 38 8.70 -1.90 -29.04
N ARG A 39 7.59 -1.56 -28.41
CA ARG A 39 6.70 -0.51 -28.91
C ARG A 39 6.26 0.43 -27.79
N LEU A 40 5.87 1.62 -28.19
CA LEU A 40 5.47 2.69 -27.26
C LEU A 40 3.95 2.82 -27.22
N TRP A 41 3.41 2.95 -26.04
CA TRP A 41 2.02 3.28 -25.79
C TRP A 41 1.89 4.64 -25.15
N VAL A 42 0.90 5.40 -25.56
CA VAL A 42 0.53 6.66 -24.91
C VAL A 42 -0.14 6.36 -23.58
N MET A 43 0.28 7.06 -22.52
CA MET A 43 -0.37 7.02 -21.21
C MET A 43 -1.32 8.20 -21.07
N VAL A 44 -2.57 7.94 -20.72
CA VAL A 44 -3.60 8.96 -20.52
C VAL A 44 -4.09 9.01 -19.08
N ASN A 45 -4.44 10.21 -18.63
CA ASN A 45 -5.11 10.39 -17.34
C ASN A 45 -6.62 10.26 -17.53
N ARG A 46 -7.22 9.27 -16.89
CA ARG A 46 -8.67 9.04 -16.93
C ARG A 46 -9.42 9.91 -15.92
N GLN A 47 -10.73 10.00 -16.09
CA GLN A 47 -11.62 10.77 -15.20
C GLN A 47 -11.57 10.27 -13.74
N ASN A 48 -11.37 8.97 -13.53
CA ASN A 48 -11.21 8.36 -12.20
C ASN A 48 -9.85 8.63 -11.55
N LYS A 49 -9.02 9.52 -12.15
CA LYS A 49 -7.66 9.90 -11.70
C LYS A 49 -6.64 8.77 -11.78
N THR A 50 -6.87 7.75 -12.58
CA THR A 50 -5.86 6.75 -12.91
C THR A 50 -5.13 7.12 -14.18
N THR A 51 -3.85 6.72 -14.30
CA THR A 51 -3.07 6.84 -15.53
C THR A 51 -2.95 5.45 -16.15
N ARG A 52 -3.35 5.29 -17.40
CA ARG A 52 -3.39 4.00 -18.10
C ARG A 52 -2.85 4.12 -19.52
N PRO A 53 -2.24 3.05 -20.10
CA PRO A 53 -2.02 2.96 -21.54
C PRO A 53 -3.34 3.04 -22.28
N ASP A 54 -3.34 3.77 -23.39
CA ASP A 54 -4.54 4.02 -24.20
C ASP A 54 -4.41 3.43 -25.61
N GLN A 55 -3.35 3.79 -26.32
CA GLN A 55 -3.10 3.33 -27.69
C GLN A 55 -1.60 3.24 -27.98
N PRO A 56 -1.19 2.28 -28.82
CA PRO A 56 0.19 2.23 -29.31
C PRO A 56 0.45 3.37 -30.29
N ILE A 57 1.69 3.85 -30.34
CA ILE A 57 2.14 4.87 -31.29
C ILE A 57 2.64 4.16 -32.55
N PRO A 58 1.95 4.28 -33.69
CA PRO A 58 2.35 3.61 -34.92
C PRO A 58 3.47 4.33 -35.67
N GLU A 59 3.58 5.65 -35.48
CA GLU A 59 4.50 6.51 -36.23
C GLU A 59 5.77 6.74 -35.40
N LEU A 60 6.84 6.09 -35.76
CA LEU A 60 8.11 6.20 -35.04
C LEU A 60 9.08 7.22 -35.66
N ASP A 61 8.82 7.65 -36.91
CA ASP A 61 9.67 8.60 -37.63
C ASP A 61 9.39 10.08 -37.26
N ILE A 62 8.35 10.32 -36.47
CA ILE A 62 8.03 11.66 -35.96
C ILE A 62 8.97 12.03 -34.79
N THR A 63 9.23 13.33 -34.66
CA THR A 63 10.03 13.85 -33.55
C THR A 63 9.31 13.72 -32.21
N VAL A 64 10.07 13.75 -31.13
CA VAL A 64 9.52 13.73 -29.77
C VAL A 64 8.57 14.92 -29.54
N ASP A 65 8.88 16.09 -30.13
CA ASP A 65 8.04 17.30 -29.99
C ASP A 65 6.71 17.15 -30.76
N GLU A 66 6.75 16.59 -31.98
CA GLU A 66 5.54 16.26 -32.76
C GLU A 66 4.69 15.18 -32.08
N ALA A 67 5.34 14.14 -31.57
CA ALA A 67 4.65 13.09 -30.81
C ALA A 67 3.99 13.66 -29.56
N TYR A 68 4.68 14.53 -28.84
CA TYR A 68 4.10 15.21 -27.69
C TYR A 68 2.91 16.09 -28.06
N ALA A 69 3.01 16.85 -29.17
CA ALA A 69 1.91 17.68 -29.65
C ALA A 69 0.69 16.87 -30.07
N LYS A 70 0.92 15.69 -30.69
CA LYS A 70 -0.14 14.82 -31.23
C LYS A 70 -0.81 13.96 -30.16
N TYR A 71 -0.02 13.36 -29.25
CA TYR A 71 -0.45 12.35 -28.29
C TYR A 71 -0.34 12.80 -26.85
N GLY A 72 0.45 13.84 -26.55
CA GLY A 72 0.65 14.32 -25.20
C GLY A 72 -0.64 14.84 -24.58
N SER A 73 -0.91 14.45 -23.35
CA SER A 73 -1.91 15.14 -22.54
C SER A 73 -1.36 16.53 -22.14
N ARG A 74 -2.24 17.44 -21.68
CA ARG A 74 -1.84 18.79 -21.21
C ARG A 74 -0.84 18.80 -20.04
N ASP A 75 -0.34 17.64 -19.67
CA ASP A 75 0.68 17.46 -18.64
C ASP A 75 2.05 17.91 -19.13
N LYS A 76 2.87 18.44 -18.24
CA LYS A 76 4.25 18.89 -18.53
C LYS A 76 5.20 17.76 -18.95
N THR A 77 4.80 16.49 -18.77
CA THR A 77 5.62 15.31 -19.03
C THR A 77 4.89 14.39 -19.99
N PHE A 78 5.56 14.01 -21.09
CA PHE A 78 5.04 12.99 -22.01
C PHE A 78 5.25 11.63 -21.37
N ARG A 79 4.17 10.95 -21.04
CA ARG A 79 4.20 9.66 -20.37
C ARG A 79 3.96 8.55 -21.38
N LEU A 80 4.88 7.60 -21.39
CA LEU A 80 4.84 6.44 -22.27
C LEU A 80 4.95 5.17 -21.45
N TRP A 81 4.24 4.13 -21.87
CA TRP A 81 4.49 2.77 -21.45
C TRP A 81 5.21 2.03 -22.58
N VAL A 82 6.26 1.29 -22.23
CA VAL A 82 7.03 0.51 -23.16
C VAL A 82 6.59 -0.93 -23.06
N GLU A 83 6.06 -1.46 -24.15
CA GLU A 83 5.71 -2.86 -24.27
C GLU A 83 6.85 -3.63 -24.91
N LYS A 84 7.15 -4.80 -24.34
CA LYS A 84 8.10 -5.76 -24.89
C LYS A 84 7.32 -6.90 -25.52
N ALA A 85 7.64 -7.27 -26.74
CA ALA A 85 6.99 -8.37 -27.45
C ALA A 85 7.14 -9.68 -26.68
N SER A 86 6.04 -10.42 -26.55
CA SER A 86 5.99 -11.76 -25.97
C SER A 86 5.96 -12.86 -27.04
N ASP A 87 5.40 -12.54 -28.21
CA ASP A 87 5.15 -13.52 -29.28
C ASP A 87 5.99 -13.20 -30.52
N PHE A 88 6.50 -14.25 -31.16
CA PHE A 88 7.39 -14.13 -32.31
C PHE A 88 7.02 -15.13 -33.40
N GLU A 89 6.93 -14.66 -34.63
CA GLU A 89 6.84 -15.50 -35.82
C GLU A 89 8.04 -15.24 -36.74
N ASN A 90 8.75 -16.29 -37.09
CA ASN A 90 9.97 -16.20 -37.91
C ASN A 90 11.01 -15.18 -37.38
N GLY A 91 11.12 -15.05 -36.05
CA GLY A 91 12.03 -14.09 -35.39
C GLY A 91 11.55 -12.66 -35.38
N ARG A 92 10.35 -12.36 -35.88
CA ARG A 92 9.74 -11.04 -35.84
C ARG A 92 8.68 -10.97 -34.73
N PRO A 93 8.57 -9.86 -34.01
CA PRO A 93 7.54 -9.70 -33.00
C PRO A 93 6.15 -9.69 -33.66
N VAL A 94 5.22 -10.39 -33.02
CA VAL A 94 3.80 -10.38 -33.40
C VAL A 94 3.07 -9.50 -32.40
N TRP A 95 2.56 -8.38 -32.89
CA TRP A 95 1.74 -7.50 -32.08
C TRP A 95 0.25 -7.82 -32.33
N PRO A 96 -0.57 -7.89 -31.28
CA PRO A 96 -2.01 -8.00 -31.42
C PRO A 96 -2.53 -6.80 -32.23
N GLU A 97 -2.92 -7.02 -33.47
CA GLU A 97 -3.48 -5.97 -34.32
C GLU A 97 -4.86 -5.60 -33.84
N ALA A 98 -5.08 -4.31 -33.60
CA ALA A 98 -6.42 -3.76 -33.57
C ALA A 98 -6.99 -3.94 -35.00
N SER A 99 -7.77 -4.98 -35.23
CA SER A 99 -8.44 -5.16 -36.53
C SER A 99 -9.45 -4.02 -36.71
N ILE A 100 -9.01 -3.00 -37.43
CA ILE A 100 -9.73 -1.73 -37.69
C ILE A 100 -11.07 -1.98 -38.38
N GLN A 101 -11.31 -3.18 -38.93
CA GLN A 101 -12.47 -3.46 -39.78
C GLN A 101 -13.71 -4.00 -39.05
N ASN A 102 -13.60 -4.51 -37.83
CA ASN A 102 -14.76 -5.00 -37.07
C ASN A 102 -14.59 -4.65 -35.60
N GLY A 103 -15.22 -3.57 -35.11
CA GLY A 103 -15.18 -3.10 -33.73
C GLY A 103 -15.49 -4.15 -32.64
N ASN A 104 -16.02 -5.31 -33.06
CA ASN A 104 -16.34 -6.44 -32.21
C ASN A 104 -15.15 -7.38 -31.95
N ASN A 105 -14.08 -7.31 -32.73
CA ASN A 105 -12.93 -8.22 -32.67
C ASN A 105 -11.65 -7.54 -32.17
N GLN A 106 -11.75 -6.27 -31.74
CA GLN A 106 -10.61 -5.53 -31.24
C GLN A 106 -10.07 -6.21 -29.98
N PRO A 107 -8.79 -6.59 -29.94
CA PRO A 107 -8.16 -7.08 -28.73
C PRO A 107 -7.99 -5.92 -27.74
N LEU A 108 -8.30 -6.16 -26.50
CA LEU A 108 -8.05 -5.25 -25.38
C LEU A 108 -6.78 -5.67 -24.67
N LEU A 109 -5.93 -4.70 -24.35
CA LEU A 109 -4.79 -4.85 -23.46
C LEU A 109 -5.28 -4.79 -22.01
N VAL A 110 -5.13 -5.88 -21.26
CA VAL A 110 -5.53 -5.97 -19.86
C VAL A 110 -4.33 -6.34 -19.02
N PHE A 111 -4.01 -5.51 -18.01
CA PHE A 111 -2.97 -5.80 -17.02
C PHE A 111 -3.50 -6.70 -15.93
N LEU A 112 -2.62 -7.54 -15.40
CA LEU A 112 -2.96 -8.52 -14.39
C LEU A 112 -2.18 -8.28 -13.10
N LYS A 113 -2.87 -8.30 -11.96
CA LYS A 113 -2.29 -8.28 -10.63
C LYS A 113 -2.74 -9.52 -9.86
N TYR A 114 -1.81 -10.16 -9.20
CA TYR A 114 -2.09 -11.30 -8.33
C TYR A 114 -2.04 -10.88 -6.86
N PHE A 115 -3.12 -11.09 -6.15
CA PHE A 115 -3.12 -11.02 -4.69
C PHE A 115 -2.76 -12.39 -4.12
N ASP A 116 -1.60 -12.45 -3.49
CA ASP A 116 -1.10 -13.61 -2.80
C ASP A 116 -1.41 -13.49 -1.31
N ALA A 117 -2.42 -14.21 -0.86
CA ALA A 117 -2.88 -14.16 0.53
C ALA A 117 -1.87 -14.79 1.52
N GLU A 118 -1.03 -15.73 1.08
CA GLU A 118 0.00 -16.33 1.94
C GLU A 118 1.12 -15.34 2.24
N SER A 119 1.65 -14.67 1.20
CA SER A 119 2.70 -13.67 1.35
C SER A 119 2.20 -12.27 1.67
N GLN A 120 0.87 -12.06 1.75
CA GLN A 120 0.23 -10.75 1.97
C GLN A 120 0.75 -9.70 0.99
N SER A 121 0.83 -10.05 -0.29
CA SER A 121 1.42 -9.21 -1.32
C SER A 121 0.54 -9.10 -2.56
N LEU A 122 0.62 -7.94 -3.22
CA LEU A 122 -0.01 -7.66 -4.49
C LEU A 122 1.09 -7.50 -5.54
N LYS A 123 1.09 -8.35 -6.59
CA LYS A 123 2.15 -8.41 -7.60
C LYS A 123 1.56 -8.19 -8.99
N GLY A 124 2.16 -7.30 -9.78
CA GLY A 124 1.94 -7.27 -11.21
C GLY A 124 2.55 -8.54 -11.85
N VAL A 125 1.77 -9.26 -12.64
CA VAL A 125 2.20 -10.51 -13.26
C VAL A 125 2.30 -10.43 -14.77
N GLY A 126 1.99 -9.28 -15.35
CA GLY A 126 2.04 -9.03 -16.78
C GLY A 126 0.73 -8.53 -17.35
N HIS A 127 0.52 -8.78 -18.62
CA HIS A 127 -0.69 -8.39 -19.34
C HIS A 127 -1.12 -9.50 -20.29
N ILE A 128 -2.36 -9.43 -20.74
CA ILE A 128 -2.94 -10.30 -21.76
C ILE A 128 -3.67 -9.46 -22.80
N TYR A 129 -3.82 -10.03 -24.00
CA TYR A 129 -4.68 -9.50 -25.04
C TYR A 129 -5.91 -10.39 -25.20
N ILE A 130 -7.09 -9.82 -25.02
CA ILE A 130 -8.34 -10.55 -25.05
C ILE A 130 -9.39 -9.78 -25.87
N LYS A 131 -10.23 -10.49 -26.65
CA LYS A 131 -11.24 -9.85 -27.48
C LYS A 131 -12.29 -9.15 -26.61
N LYS A 132 -12.72 -7.96 -27.01
CA LYS A 132 -13.71 -7.14 -26.29
C LYS A 132 -15.02 -7.87 -25.97
N HIS A 133 -15.46 -8.74 -26.86
CA HIS A 133 -16.69 -9.54 -26.69
C HIS A 133 -16.47 -10.90 -25.99
N SER A 134 -15.24 -11.24 -25.64
CA SER A 134 -14.96 -12.43 -24.82
C SER A 134 -15.61 -12.30 -23.46
N LYS A 135 -15.97 -13.42 -22.88
CA LYS A 135 -16.46 -13.47 -21.50
C LYS A 135 -15.29 -13.28 -20.52
N VAL A 136 -15.60 -12.77 -19.35
CA VAL A 136 -14.63 -12.73 -18.23
C VAL A 136 -14.06 -14.13 -17.96
N ALA A 137 -14.88 -15.18 -18.11
CA ALA A 137 -14.43 -16.56 -17.93
C ALA A 137 -13.32 -16.98 -18.92
N ASP A 138 -13.23 -16.35 -20.10
CA ASP A 138 -12.21 -16.68 -21.10
C ASP A 138 -10.80 -16.21 -20.65
N MET A 139 -10.71 -15.38 -19.62
CA MET A 139 -9.44 -14.98 -19.02
C MET A 139 -8.80 -16.10 -18.15
N TYR A 140 -9.61 -17.03 -17.62
CA TYR A 140 -9.10 -18.07 -16.73
C TYR A 140 -7.96 -18.91 -17.35
N PRO A 141 -8.10 -19.51 -18.52
CA PRO A 141 -7.03 -20.29 -19.13
C PRO A 141 -5.80 -19.44 -19.45
N MET A 142 -5.97 -18.18 -19.83
CA MET A 142 -4.87 -17.26 -20.14
C MET A 142 -4.07 -16.93 -18.88
N ILE A 143 -4.75 -16.65 -17.77
CA ILE A 143 -4.10 -16.39 -16.47
C ILE A 143 -3.41 -17.65 -15.97
N GLN A 144 -4.04 -18.82 -16.08
CA GLN A 144 -3.43 -20.10 -15.70
C GLN A 144 -2.13 -20.35 -16.49
N GLN A 145 -2.14 -20.09 -17.78
CA GLN A 145 -0.95 -20.20 -18.62
C GLN A 145 0.15 -19.22 -18.18
N LEU A 146 -0.20 -17.95 -17.96
CA LEU A 146 0.74 -16.91 -17.52
C LEU A 146 1.37 -17.24 -16.18
N MET A 147 0.59 -17.81 -15.27
CA MET A 147 1.05 -18.20 -13.92
C MET A 147 1.77 -19.55 -13.87
N GLY A 148 1.84 -20.26 -14.99
CA GLY A 148 2.37 -21.64 -15.03
C GLY A 148 1.50 -22.66 -14.26
N TRP A 149 0.21 -22.35 -14.04
CA TRP A 149 -0.76 -23.22 -13.36
C TRP A 149 -1.44 -24.20 -14.32
N SER A 150 -0.80 -24.53 -15.44
CA SER A 150 -1.29 -25.56 -16.35
C SER A 150 -1.35 -26.94 -15.68
N HIS A 151 -2.22 -27.82 -16.17
CA HIS A 151 -2.45 -29.17 -15.63
C HIS A 151 -1.16 -29.86 -15.18
N GLY A 152 -1.00 -30.05 -13.86
CA GLY A 152 0.13 -30.73 -13.24
C GLY A 152 1.09 -29.91 -12.40
N ALA A 153 1.00 -28.56 -12.39
CA ALA A 153 1.90 -27.71 -11.60
C ALA A 153 1.16 -27.10 -10.39
N SER A 154 0.80 -27.92 -9.44
CA SER A 154 0.51 -27.47 -8.07
C SER A 154 1.86 -27.30 -7.36
N THR A 155 2.45 -26.12 -7.41
CA THR A 155 3.60 -25.78 -6.56
C THR A 155 3.11 -25.62 -5.12
N LEU A 156 2.99 -26.73 -4.43
CA LEU A 156 3.07 -26.73 -2.98
C LEU A 156 4.51 -26.35 -2.61
N THR A 157 4.66 -25.49 -1.64
CA THR A 157 5.90 -24.94 -1.06
C THR A 157 6.95 -25.98 -0.61
N ASN A 158 6.79 -27.26 -0.90
CA ASN A 158 7.67 -28.36 -0.51
C ASN A 158 8.13 -29.27 -1.67
N GLY A 159 8.21 -28.77 -2.90
CA GLY A 159 8.93 -29.48 -3.97
C GLY A 159 8.32 -30.78 -4.49
N PHE A 160 7.12 -31.19 -4.08
CA PHE A 160 6.41 -32.35 -4.60
C PHE A 160 5.28 -31.90 -5.55
N THR A 161 5.51 -32.06 -6.84
CA THR A 161 4.49 -31.88 -7.88
C THR A 161 3.61 -33.12 -7.96
N ASN A 162 2.37 -33.03 -7.49
CA ASN A 162 1.36 -34.05 -7.81
C ASN A 162 0.82 -33.75 -9.22
N GLY A 163 1.27 -34.52 -10.21
CA GLY A 163 0.98 -34.35 -11.63
C GLY A 163 -0.49 -34.43 -12.08
N ASN A 164 -1.44 -34.61 -11.16
CA ASN A 164 -2.88 -34.78 -11.46
C ASN A 164 -3.80 -33.82 -10.70
N ALA A 165 -3.27 -32.82 -10.00
CA ALA A 165 -4.13 -31.85 -9.33
C ALA A 165 -4.79 -30.91 -10.36
N PRO A 166 -6.11 -30.62 -10.23
CA PRO A 166 -6.76 -29.63 -11.09
C PRO A 166 -6.12 -28.26 -10.85
N PRO A 167 -6.09 -27.39 -11.88
CA PRO A 167 -5.57 -26.04 -11.73
C PRO A 167 -6.36 -25.29 -10.64
N PRO A 168 -5.69 -24.40 -9.87
CA PRO A 168 -6.34 -23.67 -8.80
C PRO A 168 -7.48 -22.82 -9.36
N GLN A 169 -8.60 -22.79 -8.64
CA GLN A 169 -9.67 -21.84 -8.92
C GLN A 169 -9.31 -20.47 -8.35
N PHE A 170 -9.71 -19.42 -9.04
CA PHE A 170 -9.46 -18.05 -8.60
C PHE A 170 -10.62 -17.11 -8.93
N ALA A 171 -10.74 -16.04 -8.17
CA ALA A 171 -11.70 -14.96 -8.38
C ALA A 171 -11.04 -13.82 -9.13
N LEU A 172 -11.83 -13.11 -9.95
CA LEU A 172 -11.39 -11.96 -10.73
C LEU A 172 -12.09 -10.69 -10.22
N TYR A 173 -11.33 -9.62 -10.15
CA TYR A 173 -11.78 -8.29 -9.73
C TYR A 173 -11.27 -7.24 -10.72
N GLU A 174 -12.12 -6.31 -11.13
CA GLU A 174 -11.70 -5.12 -11.83
C GLU A 174 -11.08 -4.12 -10.85
N GLU A 175 -9.87 -3.62 -11.14
CA GLU A 175 -9.29 -2.50 -10.40
C GLU A 175 -9.72 -1.19 -11.03
N ILE A 176 -10.83 -0.61 -10.56
CA ILE A 176 -11.33 0.70 -11.04
C ILE A 176 -10.31 1.79 -10.71
N LYS A 177 -9.69 1.71 -9.53
CA LYS A 177 -8.56 2.53 -9.07
C LYS A 177 -7.84 1.81 -7.93
N HIS A 178 -6.63 2.25 -7.58
CA HIS A 178 -5.80 1.60 -6.54
C HIS A 178 -6.42 1.55 -5.13
N SER A 179 -7.59 2.09 -4.95
CA SER A 179 -8.35 2.04 -3.69
C SER A 179 -9.69 1.33 -3.83
N MET A 180 -10.01 0.80 -5.00
CA MET A 180 -11.34 0.26 -5.29
C MET A 180 -11.24 -0.85 -6.33
N ILE A 181 -11.63 -2.04 -5.90
CA ILE A 181 -11.78 -3.21 -6.78
C ILE A 181 -13.21 -3.75 -6.66
N GLU A 182 -13.73 -4.28 -7.76
CA GLU A 182 -15.06 -4.87 -7.83
C GLU A 182 -15.02 -6.28 -8.41
N PRO A 183 -15.82 -7.23 -7.87
CA PRO A 183 -15.85 -8.60 -8.38
C PRO A 183 -16.42 -8.65 -9.80
N MET A 184 -15.72 -9.34 -10.69
CA MET A 184 -16.16 -9.55 -12.06
C MET A 184 -17.07 -10.78 -12.18
N LYS A 185 -18.11 -10.68 -13.00
CA LYS A 185 -19.04 -11.79 -13.26
C LYS A 185 -18.53 -12.67 -14.39
N PRO A 186 -18.23 -13.97 -14.18
CA PRO A 186 -17.63 -14.82 -15.23
C PRO A 186 -18.42 -14.92 -16.54
N LYS A 187 -19.76 -14.80 -16.47
CA LYS A 187 -20.66 -14.89 -17.62
C LYS A 187 -20.81 -13.59 -18.42
N SER A 188 -20.43 -12.45 -17.86
CA SER A 188 -20.46 -11.15 -18.55
C SER A 188 -19.33 -11.07 -19.56
N THR A 189 -19.54 -10.31 -20.64
CA THR A 189 -18.46 -9.96 -21.56
C THR A 189 -17.61 -8.82 -21.00
N LEU A 190 -16.39 -8.65 -21.52
CA LEU A 190 -15.53 -7.52 -21.12
C LEU A 190 -16.16 -6.18 -21.50
N GLN A 191 -16.89 -6.15 -22.62
CA GLN A 191 -17.65 -4.96 -23.01
C GLN A 191 -18.78 -4.63 -22.02
N GLN A 192 -19.52 -5.65 -21.52
CA GLN A 192 -20.54 -5.45 -20.51
C GLN A 192 -19.97 -5.04 -19.16
N SER A 193 -18.72 -5.40 -18.91
CA SER A 193 -17.96 -4.99 -17.73
C SER A 193 -17.21 -3.67 -17.95
N GLU A 194 -17.42 -2.99 -19.09
CA GLU A 194 -16.81 -1.69 -19.46
C GLU A 194 -15.27 -1.68 -19.48
N ILE A 195 -14.65 -2.85 -19.62
CA ILE A 195 -13.18 -2.99 -19.65
C ILE A 195 -12.63 -2.34 -20.93
N GLN A 196 -11.58 -1.55 -20.77
CA GLN A 196 -10.88 -0.81 -21.81
C GLN A 196 -9.38 -1.14 -21.82
N ASP A 197 -8.67 -0.70 -22.88
CA ASP A 197 -7.22 -0.84 -22.96
C ASP A 197 -6.54 -0.25 -21.74
N GLY A 198 -5.56 -0.98 -21.20
CA GLY A 198 -4.81 -0.56 -20.03
C GLY A 198 -5.52 -0.76 -18.70
N ASP A 199 -6.72 -1.34 -18.66
CA ASP A 199 -7.36 -1.68 -17.40
C ASP A 199 -6.62 -2.80 -16.66
N ILE A 200 -6.82 -2.84 -15.36
CA ILE A 200 -6.17 -3.80 -14.48
C ILE A 200 -7.23 -4.76 -13.93
N VAL A 201 -6.97 -6.04 -14.07
CA VAL A 201 -7.73 -7.09 -13.41
C VAL A 201 -6.87 -7.70 -12.32
N CYS A 202 -7.35 -7.59 -11.08
CA CYS A 202 -6.77 -8.29 -9.95
C CYS A 202 -7.39 -9.69 -9.86
N PHE A 203 -6.58 -10.68 -9.53
CA PHE A 203 -7.09 -12.02 -9.27
C PHE A 203 -6.48 -12.62 -8.01
N GLN A 204 -7.20 -13.55 -7.43
CA GLN A 204 -6.86 -14.20 -6.17
C GLN A 204 -7.24 -15.68 -6.25
N ARG A 205 -6.34 -16.57 -5.82
CA ARG A 205 -6.65 -18.00 -5.64
C ARG A 205 -7.74 -18.16 -4.57
N ILE A 206 -8.72 -19.00 -4.84
CA ILE A 206 -9.73 -19.35 -3.85
C ILE A 206 -9.05 -20.20 -2.76
N LEU A 207 -9.11 -19.73 -1.54
CA LEU A 207 -8.53 -20.39 -0.37
C LEU A 207 -9.44 -21.48 0.14
N THR A 208 -8.86 -22.55 0.68
CA THR A 208 -9.58 -23.53 1.47
C THR A 208 -9.95 -22.96 2.85
N GLU A 209 -10.91 -23.54 3.53
CA GLU A 209 -11.27 -23.13 4.89
C GLU A 209 -10.09 -23.17 5.87
N LYS A 210 -9.22 -24.18 5.74
CA LYS A 210 -8.02 -24.32 6.56
C LYS A 210 -7.03 -23.19 6.33
N GLU A 211 -6.77 -22.82 5.06
CA GLU A 211 -5.89 -21.72 4.70
C GLU A 211 -6.47 -20.38 5.17
N THR A 212 -7.78 -20.18 4.96
CA THR A 212 -8.48 -18.98 5.42
C THR A 212 -8.34 -18.80 6.93
N LEU A 213 -8.55 -19.88 7.70
CA LEU A 213 -8.42 -19.86 9.14
C LEU A 213 -6.98 -19.56 9.58
N ALA A 214 -5.99 -20.21 8.98
CA ALA A 214 -4.57 -20.02 9.32
C ALA A 214 -4.12 -18.56 9.05
N ILE A 215 -4.48 -18.01 7.88
CA ILE A 215 -4.14 -16.62 7.51
C ILE A 215 -4.84 -15.63 8.44
N SER A 216 -6.13 -15.86 8.76
CA SER A 216 -6.89 -14.99 9.67
C SER A 216 -6.32 -15.03 11.10
N GLN A 217 -5.91 -16.18 11.59
CA GLN A 217 -5.28 -16.32 12.92
C GLN A 217 -3.92 -15.63 12.98
N ALA A 218 -3.19 -15.60 11.87
CA ALA A 218 -1.96 -14.83 11.73
C ALA A 218 -2.20 -13.32 11.53
N GLY A 219 -3.46 -12.85 11.55
CA GLY A 219 -3.81 -11.44 11.35
C GLY A 219 -3.66 -10.94 9.92
N GLY A 220 -3.59 -11.86 8.94
CA GLY A 220 -3.52 -11.57 7.52
C GLY A 220 -4.90 -11.39 6.87
N TYR A 221 -4.90 -10.84 5.66
CA TYR A 221 -6.08 -10.64 4.83
C TYR A 221 -6.30 -11.85 3.93
N THR A 222 -7.52 -12.35 3.89
CA THR A 222 -7.91 -13.54 3.10
C THR A 222 -8.63 -13.19 1.81
N ASP A 223 -9.08 -11.95 1.67
CA ASP A 223 -9.78 -11.42 0.51
C ASP A 223 -9.03 -10.20 -0.07
N ALA A 224 -8.90 -10.13 -1.39
CA ALA A 224 -8.22 -9.05 -2.07
C ALA A 224 -8.84 -7.67 -1.76
N ARG A 225 -10.17 -7.58 -1.61
CA ARG A 225 -10.85 -6.31 -1.29
C ARG A 225 -10.44 -5.77 0.07
N ASP A 226 -10.34 -6.64 1.06
CA ASP A 226 -9.89 -6.24 2.40
C ASP A 226 -8.43 -5.81 2.39
N PHE A 227 -7.60 -6.47 1.57
CA PHE A 227 -6.21 -6.08 1.40
C PHE A 227 -6.06 -4.72 0.68
N TYR A 228 -6.87 -4.44 -0.34
CA TYR A 228 -6.91 -3.12 -0.99
C TYR A 228 -7.39 -2.03 -0.02
N ASP A 229 -8.40 -2.33 0.80
CA ASP A 229 -8.83 -1.40 1.86
C ASP A 229 -7.71 -1.14 2.88
N TYR A 230 -6.96 -2.17 3.25
CA TYR A 230 -5.78 -2.00 4.10
C TYR A 230 -4.72 -1.12 3.43
N LEU A 231 -4.36 -1.36 2.17
CA LEU A 231 -3.37 -0.55 1.45
C LEU A 231 -3.77 0.93 1.38
N LEU A 232 -5.04 1.21 1.15
CA LEU A 232 -5.60 2.56 1.16
C LEU A 232 -5.47 3.25 2.53
N ASN A 233 -5.66 2.46 3.59
CA ASN A 233 -5.71 2.96 4.96
C ASN A 233 -4.39 2.77 5.71
N ARG A 234 -3.38 2.17 5.07
CA ARG A 234 -2.06 1.92 5.67
C ARG A 234 -1.35 3.23 6.00
N LYS A 235 -0.80 3.28 7.20
CA LYS A 235 0.02 4.37 7.71
C LYS A 235 1.20 3.81 8.48
N THR A 236 2.38 4.30 8.21
CA THR A 236 3.57 4.02 9.01
C THR A 236 3.54 4.92 10.25
N VAL A 237 3.46 4.31 11.42
CA VAL A 237 3.44 5.02 12.71
C VAL A 237 4.75 4.76 13.43
N THR A 238 5.37 5.82 13.90
CA THR A 238 6.58 5.76 14.74
C THR A 238 6.17 5.64 16.21
N PHE A 239 6.76 4.69 16.91
CA PHE A 239 6.54 4.47 18.34
C PHE A 239 7.84 4.69 19.09
N THR A 240 7.86 5.60 20.06
CA THR A 240 9.01 5.87 20.94
C THR A 240 8.65 5.53 22.37
N GLN A 241 9.53 4.85 23.08
CA GLN A 241 9.30 4.55 24.50
C GLN A 241 9.35 5.83 25.33
N LYS A 242 8.35 6.03 26.18
CA LYS A 242 8.33 7.15 27.12
C LYS A 242 9.34 6.90 28.25
N SER A 243 10.43 7.65 28.27
CA SER A 243 11.41 7.59 29.32
C SER A 243 10.95 8.34 30.60
N ALA A 244 11.24 7.79 31.75
CA ALA A 244 10.96 8.44 33.05
C ALA A 244 11.96 9.56 33.41
N GLY A 245 13.14 9.62 32.76
CA GLY A 245 14.19 10.64 32.96
C GLY A 245 14.73 11.07 31.60
N GLY A 246 14.68 12.38 31.32
CA GLY A 246 15.09 12.93 30.03
C GLY A 246 16.53 12.56 29.63
N ASP A 247 16.82 12.64 28.35
CA ASP A 247 18.12 12.67 27.65
C ASP A 247 18.79 11.35 27.23
N GLU A 248 18.22 10.16 27.49
CA GLU A 248 18.67 8.95 26.82
C GLU A 248 17.85 8.74 25.52
N GLU A 249 18.50 8.31 24.43
CA GLU A 249 17.82 7.88 23.21
C GLU A 249 16.85 6.74 23.56
N ALA A 250 15.57 7.06 23.60
CA ALA A 250 14.54 6.10 23.93
C ALA A 250 14.35 5.12 22.74
N PRO A 251 14.15 3.82 22.99
CA PRO A 251 13.89 2.85 21.94
C PRO A 251 12.75 3.31 21.00
N GLU A 252 13.03 3.31 19.71
CA GLU A 252 12.08 3.72 18.66
C GLU A 252 11.94 2.62 17.61
N PHE A 253 10.72 2.42 17.13
CA PHE A 253 10.45 1.55 15.98
C PHE A 253 9.31 2.09 15.13
N LYS A 254 9.21 1.60 13.90
CA LYS A 254 8.14 1.96 12.95
C LYS A 254 7.30 0.73 12.63
N MET A 255 6.00 0.93 12.52
CA MET A 255 5.05 -0.12 12.19
C MET A 255 3.99 0.38 11.21
N ASP A 256 3.69 -0.43 10.20
CA ASP A 256 2.59 -0.17 9.29
C ASP A 256 1.27 -0.65 9.90
N LEU A 257 0.36 0.29 10.10
CA LEU A 257 -0.95 0.05 10.71
C LEU A 257 -2.05 0.59 9.82
N SER A 258 -3.24 -0.02 9.86
CA SER A 258 -4.42 0.61 9.26
C SER A 258 -4.92 1.73 10.17
N ARG A 259 -5.13 2.91 9.59
CA ARG A 259 -5.74 4.06 10.31
C ARG A 259 -7.17 3.79 10.80
N LYS A 260 -7.81 2.70 10.34
CA LYS A 260 -9.12 2.26 10.81
C LYS A 260 -9.06 1.42 12.09
N MET A 261 -7.88 0.97 12.51
CA MET A 261 -7.72 0.14 13.71
C MET A 261 -8.21 0.85 14.96
N SER A 262 -8.90 0.10 15.84
CA SER A 262 -9.24 0.56 17.17
C SER A 262 -8.00 0.57 18.10
N TYR A 263 -8.15 1.17 19.27
CA TYR A 263 -7.11 1.15 20.31
C TYR A 263 -6.65 -0.28 20.60
N GLU A 264 -7.59 -1.21 20.79
CA GLU A 264 -7.31 -2.61 21.09
C GLU A 264 -6.53 -3.30 19.98
N GLN A 265 -6.92 -3.04 18.72
CA GLN A 265 -6.29 -3.68 17.56
C GLN A 265 -4.85 -3.22 17.36
N PHE A 266 -4.56 -1.91 17.44
CA PHE A 266 -3.17 -1.48 17.29
C PHE A 266 -2.35 -1.79 18.55
N SER A 267 -2.93 -1.75 19.76
CA SER A 267 -2.26 -2.17 20.99
C SER A 267 -1.85 -3.65 20.93
N ALA A 268 -2.72 -4.52 20.39
CA ALA A 268 -2.40 -5.93 20.18
C ALA A 268 -1.19 -6.12 19.26
N LYS A 269 -1.15 -5.40 18.13
CA LYS A 269 0.00 -5.47 17.19
C LYS A 269 1.30 -4.94 17.79
N VAL A 270 1.23 -3.85 18.56
CA VAL A 270 2.40 -3.31 19.27
C VAL A 270 2.86 -4.27 20.38
N GLY A 271 1.91 -4.87 21.11
CA GLY A 271 2.20 -5.87 22.14
C GLY A 271 2.89 -7.12 21.57
N GLU A 272 2.41 -7.61 20.43
CA GLU A 272 3.03 -8.71 19.68
C GLU A 272 4.48 -8.40 19.28
N TYR A 273 4.72 -7.19 18.75
CA TYR A 273 6.06 -6.73 18.35
C TYR A 273 7.01 -6.63 19.55
N LEU A 274 6.53 -6.04 20.65
CA LEU A 274 7.31 -5.85 21.87
C LEU A 274 7.38 -7.11 22.76
N LYS A 275 6.58 -8.14 22.45
CA LYS A 275 6.40 -9.37 23.25
C LYS A 275 5.92 -9.08 24.67
N VAL A 276 4.97 -8.15 24.80
CA VAL A 276 4.34 -7.76 26.05
C VAL A 276 2.82 -7.88 25.95
N ASP A 277 2.16 -8.04 27.10
CA ASP A 277 0.70 -8.07 27.14
C ASP A 277 0.14 -6.70 26.66
N PRO A 278 -0.72 -6.67 25.61
CA PRO A 278 -1.31 -5.43 25.12
C PRO A 278 -2.08 -4.65 26.17
N THR A 279 -2.60 -5.30 27.21
CA THR A 279 -3.33 -4.66 28.31
C THR A 279 -2.42 -3.84 29.22
N HIS A 280 -1.11 -4.05 29.18
CA HIS A 280 -0.09 -3.31 29.90
C HIS A 280 0.49 -2.14 29.09
N LEU A 281 0.02 -1.92 27.88
CA LEU A 281 0.47 -0.82 27.03
C LEU A 281 -0.40 0.42 27.21
N ARG A 282 0.25 1.54 27.44
CA ARG A 282 -0.35 2.87 27.46
C ARG A 282 0.30 3.72 26.40
N PHE A 283 -0.52 4.48 25.65
CA PHE A 283 -0.04 5.32 24.55
C PHE A 283 -0.30 6.79 24.81
N TRP A 284 0.53 7.64 24.20
CA TRP A 284 0.50 9.09 24.35
C TRP A 284 0.61 9.76 22.99
N THR A 285 -0.11 10.85 22.82
CA THR A 285 0.03 11.70 21.64
C THR A 285 1.26 12.59 21.74
N VAL A 286 1.72 13.07 20.59
CA VAL A 286 2.88 13.94 20.45
C VAL A 286 2.45 15.37 20.19
N ASN A 287 3.15 16.32 20.74
CA ASN A 287 3.04 17.71 20.34
C ASN A 287 3.79 17.91 19.01
N SER A 288 3.09 18.16 17.92
CA SER A 288 3.64 18.27 16.57
C SER A 288 4.70 19.37 16.40
N THR A 289 4.72 20.37 17.29
CA THR A 289 5.67 21.49 17.23
C THR A 289 6.95 21.20 17.99
N THR A 290 6.84 20.54 19.15
CA THR A 290 7.97 20.35 20.07
C THR A 290 8.49 18.92 20.09
N GLY A 291 7.80 17.96 19.47
CA GLY A 291 8.12 16.53 19.54
C GLY A 291 7.91 15.90 20.91
N LYS A 292 7.44 16.65 21.91
CA LYS A 292 7.30 16.16 23.29
C LYS A 292 5.99 15.41 23.50
N VAL A 293 5.99 14.51 24.49
CA VAL A 293 4.78 13.83 24.98
C VAL A 293 3.70 14.87 25.35
N ARG A 294 2.47 14.65 24.86
CA ARG A 294 1.34 15.57 25.08
C ARG A 294 0.31 14.97 26.04
N THR A 295 -0.57 14.11 25.53
CA THR A 295 -1.73 13.62 26.29
C THR A 295 -1.82 12.10 26.19
N ALA A 296 -2.12 11.45 27.34
CA ALA A 296 -2.42 10.03 27.34
C ALA A 296 -3.66 9.74 26.51
N ILE A 297 -3.56 8.72 25.66
CA ILE A 297 -4.70 8.25 24.87
C ILE A 297 -5.60 7.41 25.76
N LYS A 298 -6.86 7.83 25.87
CA LYS A 298 -7.85 7.05 26.61
C LYS A 298 -8.32 5.88 25.74
N ARG A 299 -8.41 4.70 26.35
CA ARG A 299 -9.01 3.53 25.70
C ARG A 299 -10.49 3.82 25.43
N ASN A 300 -10.85 3.97 24.16
CA ASN A 300 -12.19 4.26 23.72
C ASN A 300 -12.52 3.43 22.47
N ALA A 301 -13.47 2.53 22.59
CA ALA A 301 -13.90 1.64 21.51
C ALA A 301 -14.43 2.39 20.26
N ASN A 302 -14.85 3.64 20.43
CA ASN A 302 -15.42 4.44 19.33
C ASN A 302 -14.36 5.30 18.59
N GLN A 303 -13.08 5.22 18.97
CA GLN A 303 -12.00 5.94 18.30
C GLN A 303 -11.11 4.98 17.51
N ASN A 304 -10.84 5.35 16.27
CA ASN A 304 -9.85 4.68 15.45
C ASN A 304 -8.50 5.42 15.48
N LEU A 305 -7.45 4.76 14.98
CA LEU A 305 -6.09 5.31 14.95
C LEU A 305 -6.01 6.66 14.21
N TYR A 306 -6.79 6.86 13.14
CA TYR A 306 -6.84 8.15 12.44
C TYR A 306 -7.33 9.29 13.36
N GLN A 307 -8.39 9.06 14.12
CA GLN A 307 -8.93 10.07 15.04
C GLN A 307 -8.00 10.34 16.23
N ILE A 308 -7.21 9.34 16.62
CA ILE A 308 -6.18 9.47 17.65
C ILE A 308 -5.00 10.33 17.16
N LEU A 309 -4.52 10.05 15.96
CA LEU A 309 -3.41 10.79 15.35
C LEU A 309 -3.82 12.21 14.92
N TYR A 310 -5.08 12.39 14.49
CA TYR A 310 -5.62 13.65 13.95
C TYR A 310 -6.89 14.08 14.69
N PRO A 311 -6.82 14.47 15.95
CA PRO A 311 -7.98 14.95 16.68
C PRO A 311 -8.54 16.22 16.01
N GLN A 312 -9.86 16.30 15.83
CA GLN A 312 -10.54 17.36 15.06
C GLN A 312 -10.41 18.77 15.64
N PHE A 313 -9.87 18.91 16.82
CA PHE A 313 -9.69 20.21 17.48
C PHE A 313 -8.22 20.65 17.44
N GLY A 314 -7.87 21.37 16.37
CA GLY A 314 -6.56 21.99 16.30
C GLY A 314 -6.23 22.49 14.90
N SER A 315 -6.57 23.76 14.68
CA SER A 315 -6.11 24.69 13.62
C SER A 315 -5.72 24.09 12.28
N TYR A 316 -6.33 24.62 11.26
CA TYR A 316 -5.90 24.64 9.87
C TYR A 316 -4.43 25.09 9.77
N SER A 317 -3.50 24.24 10.02
CA SER A 317 -2.11 24.39 9.65
C SER A 317 -1.86 23.45 8.48
N SER A 318 -2.06 24.00 7.30
CA SER A 318 -1.56 23.49 6.05
C SER A 318 -0.05 23.20 6.16
N SER A 319 0.38 22.11 5.55
CA SER A 319 1.72 21.93 4.99
C SER A 319 2.88 21.44 5.87
N ASN A 320 2.72 21.01 7.09
CA ASN A 320 3.80 20.24 7.70
C ASN A 320 3.40 18.77 7.75
N GLN A 321 4.17 17.94 7.07
CA GLN A 321 4.19 16.49 7.16
C GLN A 321 4.29 16.15 8.65
N ARG A 322 3.13 15.85 9.28
CA ARG A 322 3.09 15.42 10.67
C ARG A 322 3.63 14.01 10.63
N ASP A 323 4.74 13.77 11.27
CA ASP A 323 5.19 12.43 11.56
C ASP A 323 4.10 11.76 12.38
N ASP A 324 3.52 10.68 11.85
CA ASP A 324 2.55 9.86 12.55
C ASP A 324 3.29 9.16 13.70
N HIS A 325 3.31 9.79 14.87
CA HIS A 325 4.16 9.42 16.00
C HIS A 325 3.35 9.29 17.29
N LEU A 326 3.59 8.22 18.02
CA LEU A 326 3.04 7.96 19.35
C LEU A 326 4.16 7.58 20.31
N TYR A 327 4.03 7.99 21.58
CA TYR A 327 4.82 7.41 22.66
C TYR A 327 4.09 6.23 23.27
N TYR A 328 4.85 5.22 23.73
CA TYR A 328 4.32 4.10 24.50
C TYR A 328 5.01 3.96 25.83
N GLU A 329 4.29 3.39 26.79
CA GLU A 329 4.75 3.09 28.13
C GLU A 329 4.31 1.66 28.46
N ILE A 330 5.20 0.86 29.02
CA ILE A 330 4.89 -0.49 29.49
C ILE A 330 4.65 -0.37 31.00
N LEU A 331 3.43 -0.71 31.42
CA LEU A 331 3.01 -0.67 32.82
C LEU A 331 3.31 -2.01 33.50
N ASP A 332 3.54 -1.97 34.78
CA ASP A 332 3.71 -3.15 35.67
C ASP A 332 2.40 -3.88 35.98
N MET A 333 1.26 -3.27 35.59
CA MET A 333 -0.10 -3.81 35.74
C MET A 333 -0.95 -3.48 34.52
N SER A 334 -2.12 -4.09 34.42
CA SER A 334 -3.05 -3.78 33.32
C SER A 334 -3.53 -2.32 33.38
N LEU A 335 -3.79 -1.72 32.23
CA LEU A 335 -4.29 -0.34 32.10
C LEU A 335 -5.59 -0.15 32.88
N SER A 336 -6.48 -1.15 32.86
CA SER A 336 -7.73 -1.13 33.63
C SER A 336 -7.50 -1.08 35.15
N GLU A 337 -6.50 -1.80 35.65
CA GLU A 337 -6.10 -1.75 37.05
C GLU A 337 -5.41 -0.41 37.37
N TYR A 338 -4.54 0.06 36.47
CA TYR A 338 -3.84 1.35 36.62
C TYR A 338 -4.84 2.52 36.76
N ASP A 339 -5.93 2.52 35.97
CA ASP A 339 -6.94 3.58 36.01
C ASP A 339 -7.75 3.62 37.32
N THR A 340 -7.73 2.53 38.09
CA THR A 340 -8.35 2.48 39.43
C THR A 340 -7.43 3.03 40.55
N LYS A 341 -6.14 3.23 40.25
CA LYS A 341 -5.12 3.63 41.20
C LYS A 341 -4.75 5.10 41.07
N LYS A 342 -4.34 5.70 42.15
CA LYS A 342 -3.77 7.05 42.15
C LYS A 342 -2.30 7.01 42.54
N ASN A 343 -1.47 7.75 41.80
CA ASN A 343 -0.07 7.90 42.13
C ASN A 343 0.09 8.83 43.33
N LEU A 344 0.69 8.35 44.38
CA LEU A 344 1.08 9.16 45.56
C LEU A 344 2.58 9.41 45.52
N LYS A 345 2.99 10.66 45.52
CA LYS A 345 4.38 11.04 45.65
C LYS A 345 4.69 11.27 47.13
N VAL A 346 5.43 10.37 47.77
CA VAL A 346 5.85 10.46 49.15
C VAL A 346 7.30 10.92 49.18
N THR A 347 7.57 11.99 49.91
CA THR A 347 8.93 12.47 50.13
C THR A 347 9.28 12.23 51.61
N TRP A 348 10.25 11.38 51.83
CA TRP A 348 10.80 11.15 53.18
C TRP A 348 11.81 12.24 53.46
N VAL A 349 11.69 12.89 54.63
CA VAL A 349 12.61 13.90 55.10
C VAL A 349 13.29 13.34 56.33
N THR A 350 14.61 13.23 56.26
CA THR A 350 15.42 12.83 57.39
C THR A 350 15.69 14.03 58.30
N GLU A 351 15.83 13.78 59.57
CA GLU A 351 16.25 14.83 60.57
C GLU A 351 17.53 15.51 60.13
N GLY A 352 17.55 16.87 60.12
CA GLY A 352 18.71 17.66 59.70
C GLY A 352 18.58 18.43 58.39
N VAL A 353 17.45 18.34 57.67
CA VAL A 353 17.21 19.15 56.45
C VAL A 353 16.97 20.61 56.85
N SER A 354 17.81 21.53 56.36
CA SER A 354 17.68 22.94 56.71
C SER A 354 16.36 23.54 56.23
N LYS A 355 15.84 24.56 56.93
CA LYS A 355 14.62 25.28 56.57
C LYS A 355 14.64 25.81 55.13
N GLU A 356 15.81 26.11 54.57
CA GLU A 356 16.03 26.58 53.23
C GLU A 356 15.75 25.49 52.18
N VAL A 357 16.20 24.28 52.42
CA VAL A 357 15.95 23.11 51.54
C VAL A 357 14.46 22.78 51.53
N TRP A 358 13.78 22.85 52.66
CA TRP A 358 12.34 22.71 52.76
C TRP A 358 11.59 23.78 51.96
N LYS A 359 12.00 25.05 52.12
CA LYS A 359 11.41 26.16 51.33
C LYS A 359 11.60 26.00 49.86
N GLN A 360 12.77 25.52 49.40
CA GLN A 360 13.01 25.21 47.97
C GLN A 360 12.16 24.05 47.48
N ALA A 361 12.01 22.97 48.24
CA ALA A 361 11.19 21.82 47.88
C ALA A 361 9.70 22.22 47.78
N ILE A 362 9.20 23.01 48.73
CA ILE A 362 7.85 23.56 48.73
C ILE A 362 7.65 24.54 47.56
N ARG A 363 8.59 25.43 47.25
CA ARG A 363 8.52 26.35 46.13
C ARG A 363 8.47 25.59 44.80
N ARG A 364 9.26 24.52 44.59
CA ARG A 364 9.23 23.66 43.42
C ARG A 364 7.90 22.92 43.29
N ALA A 365 7.35 22.42 44.40
CA ALA A 365 6.06 21.75 44.43
C ALA A 365 4.88 22.72 44.10
N ILE A 366 4.93 23.95 44.60
CA ILE A 366 3.95 24.99 44.31
C ILE A 366 4.10 25.50 42.87
N HIS A 367 5.31 25.69 42.37
CA HIS A 367 5.55 26.11 40.99
C HIS A 367 5.10 25.03 39.98
N GLY A 368 5.33 23.76 40.30
CA GLY A 368 4.82 22.64 39.51
C GLY A 368 3.28 22.55 39.50
N ARG A 369 2.60 22.98 40.56
CA ARG A 369 1.12 23.05 40.60
C ARG A 369 0.53 24.26 39.86
N LEU A 370 1.27 25.38 39.82
CA LEU A 370 0.83 26.61 39.10
C LEU A 370 0.99 26.47 37.56
N THR A 371 1.79 25.55 37.10
CA THR A 371 1.95 25.25 35.70
C THR A 371 1.06 24.09 35.22
N ALA A 372 0.46 23.33 36.13
CA ALA A 372 -0.55 22.32 35.79
C ALA A 372 -1.92 23.01 35.65
N ARG A 373 -2.49 23.01 34.44
CA ARG A 373 -3.85 23.50 34.27
C ARG A 373 -4.85 22.63 35.02
N PRO A 374 -5.99 23.17 35.50
CA PRO A 374 -7.06 22.37 36.08
C PRO A 374 -7.56 21.35 35.07
N GLY A 375 -7.25 20.08 35.28
CA GLY A 375 -7.55 18.98 34.37
C GLY A 375 -6.41 17.97 34.17
N ASP A 376 -5.18 18.28 34.64
CA ASP A 376 -4.01 17.42 34.58
C ASP A 376 -3.77 16.66 35.92
N VAL A 377 -4.86 16.41 36.67
CA VAL A 377 -4.83 15.58 37.88
C VAL A 377 -5.55 14.28 37.66
#